data_f5e17ed693a6d30521c14a2680643703
#
_entry.id   f5e17ed693a6d30521c14a2680643703
#
_cell.length_a   1.000
_cell.length_b   1.000
_cell.length_c   1.000
_cell.angle_alpha   90.00
_cell.angle_beta   90.00
_cell.angle_gamma   90.00
#
_symmetry.space_group_name_H-M   'P 1'
#
loop_
_entity.id
_entity.type
_entity.pdbx_description
1 polymer ?
#
loop_
_entity_poly.entity_id
_entity_poly.type
_entity_poly.pdbx_seq_one_letter_code
_entity_poly.pdbx_strand_id
1 'polypeptide(L)'
;KIGPPTDYAPGTVSTKWQAQFNIWVVNSEVDGVRSIYALSTVCTHLGCTPNWLEGEQKFKCPCHGSGFYKSGINFEGPAPRPLERVGLRLAEDGMLEVDKSVKFQRELGQWTNASSFVSTG
;
A
#
# COMPACT_ATOMS: atom_id res chain seq x y z
N LYS A 1 -3.07 -14.59 5.88
CA LYS A 1 -1.79 -14.64 5.15
C LYS A 1 -2.02 -14.44 3.68
N ILE A 2 -1.08 -13.79 3.01
CA ILE A 2 -1.22 -13.40 1.60
C ILE A 2 -0.11 -13.99 0.72
N GLY A 3 0.48 -15.09 1.13
CA GLY A 3 1.50 -15.79 0.35
C GLY A 3 2.92 -15.32 0.63
N PRO A 4 3.91 -15.98 -0.01
CA PRO A 4 5.31 -15.63 0.23
C PRO A 4 5.69 -14.33 -0.50
N PRO A 5 6.78 -13.66 -0.07
CA PRO A 5 7.26 -12.44 -0.75
C PRO A 5 7.54 -12.63 -2.24
N THR A 6 7.91 -13.84 -2.64
CA THR A 6 8.22 -14.15 -4.05
C THR A 6 7.01 -14.08 -4.97
N ASP A 7 5.80 -14.04 -4.43
CA ASP A 7 4.58 -13.86 -5.24
C ASP A 7 4.42 -12.42 -5.72
N TYR A 8 5.24 -11.50 -5.24
CA TYR A 8 5.15 -10.07 -5.54
C TYR A 8 6.40 -9.60 -6.26
N ALA A 9 6.30 -9.48 -7.58
CA ALA A 9 7.44 -9.07 -8.40
C ALA A 9 7.85 -7.62 -8.11
N PRO A 10 9.15 -7.31 -8.18
CA PRO A 10 9.62 -5.94 -7.98
C PRO A 10 8.94 -4.93 -8.92
N GLY A 11 8.56 -3.79 -8.36
CA GLY A 11 7.94 -2.71 -9.10
C GLY A 11 6.46 -2.91 -9.41
N THR A 12 5.81 -3.93 -8.83
CA THR A 12 4.40 -4.24 -9.13
C THR A 12 3.46 -3.86 -8.00
N VAL A 13 2.20 -3.64 -8.38
CA VAL A 13 1.08 -3.47 -7.44
C VAL A 13 0.13 -4.64 -7.67
N SER A 14 -0.11 -5.42 -6.63
CA SER A 14 -1.06 -6.53 -6.69
C SER A 14 -2.44 -6.06 -6.24
N THR A 15 -3.45 -6.29 -7.08
CA THR A 15 -4.85 -6.01 -6.77
C THR A 15 -5.59 -7.26 -6.31
N LYS A 16 -4.89 -8.38 -6.17
CA LYS A 16 -5.47 -9.69 -5.86
C LYS A 16 -6.31 -9.68 -4.57
N TRP A 17 -5.88 -8.92 -3.57
CA TRP A 17 -6.52 -8.91 -2.26
C TRP A 17 -7.46 -7.73 -2.05
N GLN A 18 -7.70 -6.93 -3.09
CA GLN A 18 -8.54 -5.74 -2.96
C GLN A 18 -9.98 -6.09 -2.56
N ALA A 19 -10.58 -7.05 -3.23
CA ALA A 19 -11.97 -7.43 -2.95
C ALA A 19 -12.14 -8.13 -1.60
N GLN A 20 -11.15 -8.92 -1.20
CA GLN A 20 -11.23 -9.75 0.01
C GLN A 20 -10.80 -9.00 1.27
N PHE A 21 -9.73 -8.21 1.18
CA PHE A 21 -9.14 -7.56 2.36
C PHE A 21 -9.06 -6.05 2.28
N ASN A 22 -9.51 -5.44 1.18
CA ASN A 22 -9.44 -4.00 0.97
C ASN A 22 -8.02 -3.45 1.09
N ILE A 23 -7.07 -4.15 0.48
CA ILE A 23 -5.68 -3.73 0.43
C ILE A 23 -5.10 -3.91 -0.97
N TRP A 24 -4.05 -3.12 -1.27
CA TRP A 24 -3.14 -3.37 -2.36
C TRP A 24 -1.78 -3.74 -1.79
N VAL A 25 -1.10 -4.71 -2.40
CA VAL A 25 0.25 -5.10 -1.99
C VAL A 25 1.22 -4.58 -3.04
N VAL A 26 2.17 -3.78 -2.58
CA VAL A 26 3.14 -3.10 -3.46
C VAL A 26 4.54 -3.60 -3.14
N ASN A 27 5.30 -3.96 -4.19
CA ASN A 27 6.72 -4.23 -4.06
C ASN A 27 7.45 -3.13 -4.81
N SER A 28 8.07 -2.21 -4.09
CA SER A 28 8.70 -1.04 -4.67
C SER A 28 9.93 -0.65 -3.86
N GLU A 29 10.80 0.14 -4.48
CA GLU A 29 11.96 0.70 -3.81
C GLU A 29 11.56 1.98 -3.09
N VAL A 30 11.87 2.05 -1.79
CA VAL A 30 11.59 3.22 -0.96
C VAL A 30 12.91 3.62 -0.30
N ASP A 31 13.36 4.84 -0.56
CA ASP A 31 14.63 5.38 -0.02
C ASP A 31 15.81 4.45 -0.29
N GLY A 32 15.86 3.87 -1.48
CA GLY A 32 16.95 2.97 -1.89
C GLY A 32 16.82 1.54 -1.39
N VAL A 33 15.77 1.23 -0.65
CA VAL A 33 15.52 -0.11 -0.10
C VAL A 33 14.28 -0.72 -0.74
N ARG A 34 14.43 -1.93 -1.28
CA ARG A 34 13.29 -2.64 -1.85
C ARG A 34 12.42 -3.20 -0.73
N SER A 35 11.15 -2.87 -0.77
CA SER A 35 10.21 -3.21 0.29
C SER A 35 8.87 -3.66 -0.25
N ILE A 36 8.19 -4.52 0.50
CA ILE A 36 6.79 -4.86 0.26
C ILE A 36 5.98 -4.19 1.37
N TYR A 37 4.92 -3.50 0.96
CA TYR A 37 4.00 -2.88 1.92
C TYR A 37 2.56 -3.03 1.41
N ALA A 38 1.62 -2.96 2.34
CA ALA A 38 0.20 -3.07 2.04
C ALA A 38 -0.48 -1.72 2.27
N LEU A 39 -1.17 -1.22 1.25
CA LEU A 39 -1.90 0.05 1.32
C LEU A 39 -3.38 -0.22 1.54
N SER A 40 -4.03 0.59 2.37
CA SER A 40 -5.47 0.58 2.52
C SER A 40 -6.11 1.11 1.24
N THR A 41 -7.20 0.48 0.79
CA THR A 41 -7.93 0.91 -0.40
C THR A 41 -8.91 2.05 -0.13
N VAL A 42 -8.81 2.71 1.01
CA VAL A 42 -9.71 3.81 1.40
C VAL A 42 -9.06 5.15 1.08
N CYS A 43 -9.70 5.93 0.21
CA CYS A 43 -9.26 7.29 -0.12
C CYS A 43 -9.34 8.17 1.13
N THR A 44 -8.27 8.93 1.40
CA THR A 44 -8.17 9.75 2.60
C THR A 44 -9.04 11.02 2.57
N HIS A 45 -9.73 11.29 1.44
CA HIS A 45 -10.65 12.41 1.36
C HIS A 45 -12.01 12.06 2.00
N LEU A 46 -12.81 11.20 1.33
CA LEU A 46 -14.16 10.85 1.80
C LEU A 46 -14.40 9.33 1.87
N GLY A 47 -13.33 8.55 1.90
CA GLY A 47 -13.45 7.10 2.06
C GLY A 47 -13.82 6.32 0.82
N CYS A 48 -13.86 6.95 -0.36
CA CYS A 48 -14.05 6.23 -1.61
C CYS A 48 -12.87 5.32 -1.91
N THR A 49 -13.07 4.30 -2.73
CA THR A 49 -11.99 3.40 -3.12
C THR A 49 -11.35 3.90 -4.41
N PRO A 50 -10.04 4.26 -4.41
CA PRO A 50 -9.34 4.59 -5.65
C PRO A 50 -9.18 3.36 -6.55
N ASN A 51 -8.87 3.61 -7.82
CA ASN A 51 -8.53 2.57 -8.78
C ASN A 51 -7.03 2.60 -9.06
N TRP A 52 -6.41 1.43 -9.12
CA TRP A 52 -5.03 1.32 -9.59
C TRP A 52 -5.02 1.35 -11.12
N LEU A 53 -4.28 2.28 -11.69
CA LEU A 53 -4.14 2.45 -13.13
C LEU A 53 -2.77 1.94 -13.57
N GLU A 54 -2.72 0.69 -14.01
CA GLU A 54 -1.45 0.01 -14.36
C GLU A 54 -0.66 0.75 -15.44
N GLY A 55 -1.34 1.23 -16.47
CA GLY A 55 -0.68 1.94 -17.57
C GLY A 55 -0.10 3.29 -17.14
N GLU A 56 -0.61 3.88 -16.08
CA GLU A 56 -0.15 5.18 -15.58
C GLU A 56 0.66 5.05 -14.29
N GLN A 57 0.72 3.86 -13.71
CA GLN A 57 1.45 3.56 -12.47
C GLN A 57 1.06 4.48 -11.31
N LYS A 58 -0.25 4.71 -11.16
CA LYS A 58 -0.79 5.55 -10.09
C LYS A 58 -2.20 5.11 -9.72
N PHE A 59 -2.66 5.57 -8.55
CA PHE A 59 -4.02 5.39 -8.09
C PHE A 59 -4.82 6.67 -8.36
N LYS A 60 -6.06 6.53 -8.80
CA LYS A 60 -6.97 7.67 -8.99
C LYS A 60 -8.30 7.35 -8.35
N CYS A 61 -8.80 8.28 -7.53
CA CYS A 61 -10.11 8.15 -6.91
C CYS A 61 -11.18 8.72 -7.85
N PRO A 62 -12.17 7.92 -8.27
CA PRO A 62 -13.17 8.39 -9.24
C PRO A 62 -14.18 9.37 -8.62
N CYS A 63 -14.30 9.42 -7.30
CA CYS A 63 -15.30 10.26 -6.65
C CYS A 63 -15.02 11.74 -6.82
N HIS A 64 -13.76 12.17 -6.61
CA HIS A 64 -13.40 13.59 -6.65
C HIS A 64 -12.06 13.84 -7.33
N GLY A 65 -11.50 12.84 -8.00
CA GLY A 65 -10.28 12.99 -8.77
C GLY A 65 -8.98 12.98 -7.99
N SER A 66 -9.00 12.60 -6.72
CA SER A 66 -7.76 12.47 -5.93
C SER A 66 -6.80 11.49 -6.58
N GLY A 67 -5.49 11.81 -6.58
CA GLY A 67 -4.47 10.97 -7.14
C GLY A 67 -3.40 10.63 -6.12
N PHE A 68 -2.90 9.39 -6.20
CA PHE A 68 -1.85 8.88 -5.32
C PHE A 68 -0.79 8.16 -6.14
N TYR A 69 0.47 8.39 -5.80
CA TYR A 69 1.57 7.65 -6.41
C TYR A 69 1.53 6.18 -5.97
N LYS A 70 2.34 5.35 -6.61
CA LYS A 70 2.48 3.93 -6.23
C LYS A 70 2.83 3.77 -4.76
N SER A 71 3.60 4.71 -4.21
CA SER A 71 3.94 4.72 -2.78
C SER A 71 2.75 4.98 -1.86
N GLY A 72 1.63 5.46 -2.41
CA GLY A 72 0.48 5.89 -1.63
C GLY A 72 0.48 7.37 -1.32
N ILE A 73 1.55 8.10 -1.66
CA ILE A 73 1.63 9.54 -1.41
C ILE A 73 0.71 10.28 -2.37
N ASN A 74 -0.12 11.16 -1.83
CA ASN A 74 -1.05 11.96 -2.62
C ASN A 74 -0.30 13.03 -3.43
N PHE A 75 -0.71 13.21 -4.69
CA PHE A 75 -0.13 14.25 -5.56
C PHE A 75 -1.19 15.15 -6.17
N GLU A 76 -2.45 14.75 -6.10
CA GLU A 76 -3.56 15.49 -6.70
C GLU A 76 -4.74 15.46 -5.73
N GLY A 77 -5.23 16.68 -5.36
CA GLY A 77 -6.33 16.78 -4.41
C GLY A 77 -7.66 16.30 -4.95
N PRO A 78 -8.69 16.23 -4.10
CA PRO A 78 -8.77 16.85 -2.79
C PRO A 78 -8.29 16.00 -1.60
N ALA A 79 -7.74 14.80 -1.81
CA ALA A 79 -7.25 13.99 -0.69
C ALA A 79 -6.18 14.76 0.09
N PRO A 80 -6.34 14.93 1.41
CA PRO A 80 -5.46 15.78 2.21
C PRO A 80 -4.15 15.11 2.64
N ARG A 81 -4.04 13.79 2.51
CA ARG A 81 -2.88 13.04 3.00
C ARG A 81 -2.69 11.74 2.24
N PRO A 82 -1.51 11.10 2.37
CA PRO A 82 -1.25 9.82 1.73
C PRO A 82 -2.22 8.71 2.17
N LEU A 83 -2.33 7.67 1.34
CA LEU A 83 -3.04 6.46 1.73
C LEU A 83 -2.36 5.85 2.96
N GLU A 84 -3.16 5.22 3.83
CA GLU A 84 -2.62 4.57 5.01
C GLU A 84 -2.04 3.21 4.65
N ARG A 85 -0.96 2.81 5.33
CA ARG A 85 -0.47 1.44 5.28
C ARG A 85 -1.13 0.64 6.38
N VAL A 86 -1.33 -0.67 6.13
CA VAL A 86 -1.76 -1.60 7.17
C VAL A 86 -0.55 -2.41 7.65
N GLY A 87 -0.66 -3.07 8.80
CA GLY A 87 0.42 -3.88 9.34
C GLY A 87 0.79 -5.02 8.40
N LEU A 88 2.08 -5.27 8.24
CA LEU A 88 2.60 -6.34 7.41
C LEU A 88 3.86 -6.90 8.05
N ARG A 89 3.96 -8.24 8.14
CA ARG A 89 5.15 -8.90 8.65
C ARG A 89 5.40 -10.21 7.92
N LEU A 90 6.63 -10.69 7.99
CA LEU A 90 6.98 -12.01 7.48
C LEU A 90 6.82 -13.00 8.63
N ALA A 91 5.88 -13.95 8.48
CA ALA A 91 5.63 -14.96 9.50
C ALA A 91 6.71 -16.06 9.46
N GLU A 92 6.75 -16.88 10.50
CA GLU A 92 7.74 -17.94 10.65
C GLU A 92 7.73 -18.96 9.51
N ASP A 93 6.57 -19.17 8.90
CA ASP A 93 6.42 -20.11 7.79
C ASP A 93 6.84 -19.51 6.43
N GLY A 94 7.38 -18.29 6.43
CA GLY A 94 7.83 -17.62 5.21
C GLY A 94 6.73 -16.90 4.44
N MET A 95 5.51 -16.87 4.96
CA MET A 95 4.39 -16.17 4.34
C MET A 95 4.23 -14.76 4.90
N LEU A 96 3.77 -13.84 4.05
CA LEU A 96 3.42 -12.50 4.50
C LEU A 96 2.09 -12.54 5.25
N GLU A 97 2.03 -11.83 6.37
CA GLU A 97 0.83 -11.75 7.20
C GLU A 97 0.42 -10.30 7.37
N VAL A 98 -0.84 -10.00 7.04
CA VAL A 98 -1.41 -8.66 7.12
C VAL A 98 -2.20 -8.52 8.41
N ASP A 99 -2.01 -7.39 9.11
CA ASP A 99 -2.82 -7.03 10.27
C ASP A 99 -3.54 -5.73 9.98
N LYS A 100 -4.82 -5.85 9.63
CA LYS A 100 -5.65 -4.69 9.27
C LYS A 100 -6.08 -3.86 10.47
N SER A 101 -5.91 -4.35 11.67
CA SER A 101 -6.22 -3.60 12.89
C SER A 101 -5.18 -2.51 13.17
N VAL A 102 -4.02 -2.60 12.53
CA VAL A 102 -2.92 -1.66 12.70
C VAL A 102 -2.76 -0.84 11.44
N LYS A 103 -2.77 0.49 11.57
CA LYS A 103 -2.60 1.41 10.45
C LYS A 103 -1.44 2.37 10.72
N PHE A 104 -0.75 2.74 9.64
CA PHE A 104 0.40 3.63 9.71
C PHE A 104 0.19 4.79 8.76
N GLN A 105 0.35 6.01 9.27
CA GLN A 105 0.17 7.24 8.52
C GLN A 105 1.53 7.89 8.26
N ARG A 106 1.82 8.20 6.99
CA ARG A 106 3.10 8.80 6.61
C ARG A 106 3.32 10.16 7.27
N GLU A 107 2.28 10.98 7.32
CA GLU A 107 2.37 12.34 7.88
C GLU A 107 2.69 12.33 9.37
N LEU A 108 2.48 11.21 10.05
CA LEU A 108 2.84 11.03 11.46
C LEU A 108 4.19 10.34 11.63
N GLY A 109 4.94 10.15 10.53
CA GLY A 109 6.23 9.49 10.55
C GLY A 109 6.17 7.98 10.78
N GLN A 110 5.00 7.37 10.65
CA GLN A 110 4.80 5.97 11.02
C GLN A 110 5.25 4.96 9.95
N TRP A 111 5.55 5.43 8.74
CA TRP A 111 6.03 4.53 7.67
C TRP A 111 7.45 4.03 7.92
N THR A 112 8.19 4.62 8.85
CA THR A 112 9.50 4.13 9.26
C THR A 112 9.39 2.96 10.25
N ASN A 113 8.18 2.69 10.76
CA ASN A 113 7.95 1.58 11.68
C ASN A 113 8.16 0.24 10.95
N ALA A 114 8.93 -0.66 11.55
CA ALA A 114 9.27 -1.95 10.94
C ALA A 114 8.04 -2.84 10.68
N SER A 115 6.92 -2.57 11.33
CA SER A 115 5.67 -3.32 11.11
C SER A 115 4.86 -2.79 9.94
N SER A 116 5.31 -1.72 9.26
CA SER A 116 4.61 -1.13 8.12
C SER A 116 5.13 -1.62 6.77
N PHE A 117 6.18 -2.43 6.76
CA PHE A 117 6.77 -2.95 5.52
C PHE A 117 7.64 -4.17 5.80
N VAL A 118 7.94 -4.92 4.74
CA VAL A 118 8.90 -6.04 4.78
C VAL A 118 10.00 -5.73 3.77
N SER A 119 11.24 -5.65 4.25
CA SER A 119 12.40 -5.43 3.37
C SER A 119 12.73 -6.73 2.64
N THR A 120 12.97 -6.65 1.32
CA THR A 120 13.29 -7.81 0.49
C THR A 120 14.66 -7.73 -0.18
N GLY A 121 15.39 -6.66 0.06
CA GLY A 121 16.69 -6.45 -0.58
C GLY A 121 17.79 -6.16 0.39
#